data_e10b29d71b9658317015b13654804149
#
_entry.id   e10b29d71b9658317015b13654804149
#
_cell.length_a   1.000
_cell.length_b   1.000
_cell.length_c   1.000
_cell.angle_alpha   90.00
_cell.angle_beta   90.00
_cell.angle_gamma   90.00
#
_symmetry.space_group_name_H-M   'P 1'
#
loop_
_entity.id
_entity.type
_entity.pdbx_description
1 polymer ?
#
loop_
_entity_poly.entity_id
_entity_poly.type
_entity_poly.pdbx_seq_one_letter_code
_entity_poly.pdbx_strand_id
1 'polypeptide(L)'
;MIKNKFVRFLVLISICCLYFFSRLQHLTSIPVFGDEAIYIRWAQLIKSEGTLRFVPQTDGKQPLFMWVNAVILKFFSDPLVSGRIVSVFAGFGLIIVLFLLTAIFLSYDSKEKDIFRFLRQSIIDNFYPSIFTSLLYILIPFTFFFDRMALADTLLSFFGALCLFLVLLLSKFPRLDLSLILGFALGLAWLTKSPAIYFVVLSLATFVFLNWRQPKSFFLPIISIFIGFLIYNILQLGPQFQMIALRNKDYIWSITDILKHPLDPLKPHLIDTFFIYNKYISWPLLIISLAGLILLFIKNKKAKNLNYKYLVLICWWILPLIANAAMAKVFTARYILFTLPALIILISIGFTNFLNKIKSNLFKILLLIAVFILNINFIYKISVDPFHQKLFSTEQGYLTDWTSGWGIKKSADFLKQRAQIANVIVGTEGAFGTLPDGLQIYSNKISHLTIIGEGLGFTEVPAGLVDAKNHGDEVYLLINKSRLKINSNQLNQLKLIKSFDKPDDDQLLLFQL
;
A
#
# COMPACT_ATOMS: atom_id res chain seq x y z
N MET A 1 6.12 -28.62 22.64
CA MET A 1 5.95 -28.28 21.21
C MET A 1 4.81 -29.12 20.63
N ILE A 2 3.81 -28.48 20.06
CA ILE A 2 2.63 -29.15 19.48
C ILE A 2 3.09 -29.94 18.25
N LYS A 3 3.25 -31.27 18.39
CA LYS A 3 3.61 -32.17 17.28
C LYS A 3 2.39 -32.52 16.40
N ASN A 4 1.18 -32.22 16.87
CA ASN A 4 -0.07 -32.59 16.21
C ASN A 4 -0.29 -31.73 14.95
N LYS A 5 -0.35 -32.37 13.78
CA LYS A 5 -0.61 -31.74 12.49
C LYS A 5 -1.96 -30.99 12.48
N PHE A 6 -2.96 -31.55 13.15
CA PHE A 6 -4.30 -30.98 13.26
C PHE A 6 -4.28 -29.62 13.98
N VAL A 7 -3.54 -29.51 15.09
CA VAL A 7 -3.42 -28.23 15.81
C VAL A 7 -2.70 -27.17 14.98
N ARG A 8 -1.65 -27.54 14.23
CA ARG A 8 -0.99 -26.61 13.29
C ARG A 8 -1.94 -26.11 12.22
N PHE A 9 -2.77 -26.98 11.67
CA PHE A 9 -3.79 -26.63 10.70
C PHE A 9 -4.83 -25.66 11.28
N LEU A 10 -5.33 -25.92 12.50
CA LEU A 10 -6.24 -24.99 13.19
C LEU A 10 -5.61 -23.62 13.44
N VAL A 11 -4.33 -23.55 13.80
CA VAL A 11 -3.60 -22.27 13.97
C VAL A 11 -3.53 -21.50 12.65
N LEU A 12 -3.23 -22.16 11.53
CA LEU A 12 -3.21 -21.51 10.22
C LEU A 12 -4.59 -20.95 9.84
N ILE A 13 -5.65 -21.73 10.03
CA ILE A 13 -7.03 -21.25 9.81
C ILE A 13 -7.32 -20.03 10.69
N SER A 14 -6.96 -20.09 11.98
CA SER A 14 -7.19 -18.98 12.92
C SER A 14 -6.47 -17.70 12.47
N ILE A 15 -5.25 -17.79 11.94
CA ILE A 15 -4.50 -16.66 11.37
C ILE A 15 -5.24 -16.09 10.16
N CYS A 16 -5.71 -16.95 9.24
CA CYS A 16 -6.46 -16.50 8.07
C CYS A 16 -7.77 -15.82 8.50
N CYS A 17 -8.52 -16.42 9.42
CA CYS A 17 -9.76 -15.83 9.94
C CYS A 17 -9.50 -14.49 10.62
N LEU A 18 -8.46 -14.40 11.47
CA LEU A 18 -8.09 -13.16 12.15
C LEU A 18 -7.70 -12.05 11.16
N TYR A 19 -6.96 -12.41 10.10
CA TYR A 19 -6.60 -11.46 9.05
C TYR A 19 -7.84 -10.90 8.36
N PHE A 20 -8.66 -11.76 7.77
CA PHE A 20 -9.85 -11.31 7.04
C PHE A 20 -10.84 -10.58 7.95
N PHE A 21 -11.08 -11.10 9.15
CA PHE A 21 -11.91 -10.42 10.13
C PHE A 21 -11.40 -8.99 10.39
N SER A 22 -10.13 -8.82 10.70
CA SER A 22 -9.57 -7.51 11.01
C SER A 22 -9.59 -6.54 9.81
N ARG A 23 -9.43 -7.03 8.56
CA ARG A 23 -9.37 -6.17 7.37
C ARG A 23 -10.73 -5.86 6.76
N LEU A 24 -11.70 -6.78 6.88
CA LEU A 24 -13.01 -6.63 6.24
C LEU A 24 -14.03 -5.88 7.10
N GLN A 25 -13.90 -5.96 8.43
CA GLN A 25 -14.81 -5.20 9.30
C GLN A 25 -14.66 -3.69 9.08
N HIS A 26 -15.81 -3.01 8.94
CA HIS A 26 -15.86 -1.56 8.74
C HIS A 26 -14.94 -1.10 7.58
N LEU A 27 -14.84 -1.87 6.49
CA LEU A 27 -13.91 -1.60 5.40
C LEU A 27 -14.12 -0.23 4.75
N THR A 28 -15.34 0.31 4.79
CA THR A 28 -15.72 1.62 4.23
C THR A 28 -15.89 2.71 5.29
N SER A 29 -15.49 2.49 6.55
CA SER A 29 -15.57 3.51 7.60
C SER A 29 -14.67 4.73 7.31
N ILE A 30 -13.47 4.49 6.76
CA ILE A 30 -12.63 5.55 6.22
C ILE A 30 -13.23 5.97 4.87
N PRO A 31 -13.44 7.28 4.62
CA PRO A 31 -13.99 7.76 3.35
C PRO A 31 -13.05 7.43 2.18
N VAL A 32 -13.54 7.59 0.96
CA VAL A 32 -12.70 7.46 -0.24
C VAL A 32 -11.61 8.53 -0.23
N PHE A 33 -10.37 8.14 -0.48
CA PHE A 33 -9.23 9.04 -0.62
C PHE A 33 -9.02 9.40 -2.10
N GLY A 34 -8.41 10.56 -2.39
CA GLY A 34 -8.24 11.06 -3.75
C GLY A 34 -7.62 10.03 -4.72
N ASP A 35 -6.48 9.42 -4.36
CA ASP A 35 -5.85 8.40 -5.23
C ASP A 35 -6.71 7.13 -5.35
N GLU A 36 -7.48 6.73 -4.32
CA GLU A 36 -8.42 5.61 -4.43
C GLU A 36 -9.51 5.91 -5.47
N ALA A 37 -10.05 7.13 -5.43
CA ALA A 37 -11.06 7.57 -6.38
C ALA A 37 -10.55 7.46 -7.82
N ILE A 38 -9.36 8.00 -8.09
CA ILE A 38 -8.69 7.93 -9.40
C ILE A 38 -8.49 6.48 -9.85
N TYR A 39 -7.93 5.62 -8.99
CA TYR A 39 -7.61 4.24 -9.35
C TYR A 39 -8.87 3.41 -9.62
N ILE A 40 -9.91 3.61 -8.83
CA ILE A 40 -11.20 2.94 -9.04
C ILE A 40 -11.87 3.47 -10.31
N ARG A 41 -11.82 4.79 -10.56
CA ARG A 41 -12.38 5.38 -11.78
C ARG A 41 -11.69 4.83 -13.03
N TRP A 42 -10.37 4.78 -13.06
CA TRP A 42 -9.64 4.16 -14.16
C TRP A 42 -9.98 2.68 -14.35
N ALA A 43 -10.15 1.94 -13.27
CA ALA A 43 -10.58 0.54 -13.34
C ALA A 43 -11.99 0.40 -13.96
N GLN A 44 -12.92 1.33 -13.67
CA GLN A 44 -14.24 1.38 -14.31
C GLN A 44 -14.14 1.69 -15.80
N LEU A 45 -13.29 2.63 -16.21
CA LEU A 45 -13.04 2.97 -17.61
C LEU A 45 -12.44 1.77 -18.36
N ILE A 46 -11.41 1.13 -17.80
CA ILE A 46 -10.79 -0.08 -18.36
C ILE A 46 -11.81 -1.22 -18.51
N LYS A 47 -12.71 -1.39 -17.53
CA LYS A 47 -13.77 -2.41 -17.59
C LYS A 47 -14.82 -2.11 -18.68
N SER A 48 -15.15 -0.83 -18.90
CA SER A 48 -16.18 -0.44 -19.87
C SER A 48 -15.66 -0.43 -21.30
N GLU A 49 -14.36 -0.11 -21.48
CA GLU A 49 -13.77 0.10 -22.80
C GLU A 49 -12.34 -0.47 -22.87
N GLY A 50 -12.18 -1.51 -23.68
CA GLY A 50 -10.91 -2.23 -23.81
C GLY A 50 -9.77 -1.43 -24.44
N THR A 51 -10.06 -0.35 -25.18
CA THR A 51 -9.07 0.58 -25.75
C THR A 51 -8.41 1.42 -24.66
N LEU A 52 -9.09 1.64 -23.54
CA LEU A 52 -8.62 2.46 -22.41
C LEU A 52 -7.79 1.68 -21.38
N ARG A 53 -7.32 0.45 -21.71
CA ARG A 53 -6.55 -0.39 -20.77
C ARG A 53 -5.27 0.26 -20.22
N PHE A 54 -4.73 1.24 -20.92
CA PHE A 54 -3.53 1.99 -20.52
C PHE A 54 -3.84 3.40 -20.02
N VAL A 55 -5.09 3.75 -19.75
CA VAL A 55 -5.48 5.08 -19.25
C VAL A 55 -4.67 5.54 -18.00
N PRO A 56 -4.20 4.70 -17.07
CA PRO A 56 -3.35 5.16 -15.97
C PRO A 56 -2.05 5.84 -16.40
N GLN A 57 -1.55 5.54 -17.60
CA GLN A 57 -0.34 6.18 -18.14
C GLN A 57 -0.55 7.67 -18.45
N THR A 58 -1.77 8.16 -18.59
CA THR A 58 -2.06 9.60 -18.79
C THR A 58 -1.52 10.44 -17.63
N ASP A 59 -1.49 9.86 -16.40
CA ASP A 59 -0.90 10.45 -15.19
C ASP A 59 0.42 9.74 -14.81
N GLY A 60 1.07 9.04 -15.73
CA GLY A 60 2.36 8.37 -15.51
C GLY A 60 2.30 7.22 -14.49
N LYS A 61 1.13 6.60 -14.29
CA LYS A 61 0.95 5.47 -13.35
C LYS A 61 1.00 4.13 -14.09
N GLN A 62 1.53 3.12 -13.40
CA GLN A 62 1.53 1.74 -13.88
C GLN A 62 0.14 1.10 -13.63
N PRO A 63 -0.38 0.28 -14.56
CA PRO A 63 -1.80 -0.08 -14.59
C PRO A 63 -2.18 -1.35 -13.82
N LEU A 64 -1.24 -2.17 -13.28
CA LEU A 64 -1.56 -3.51 -12.79
C LEU A 64 -2.64 -3.51 -11.71
N PHE A 65 -2.59 -2.58 -10.75
CA PHE A 65 -3.61 -2.47 -9.71
C PHE A 65 -5.00 -2.22 -10.30
N MET A 66 -5.09 -1.32 -11.28
CA MET A 66 -6.34 -0.96 -11.94
C MET A 66 -6.86 -2.11 -12.82
N TRP A 67 -5.98 -2.86 -13.49
CA TRP A 67 -6.35 -4.07 -14.24
C TRP A 67 -6.97 -5.13 -13.34
N VAL A 68 -6.34 -5.40 -12.18
CA VAL A 68 -6.90 -6.33 -11.20
C VAL A 68 -8.24 -5.82 -10.68
N ASN A 69 -8.33 -4.54 -10.32
CA ASN A 69 -9.57 -3.96 -9.83
C ASN A 69 -10.69 -3.97 -10.89
N ALA A 70 -10.38 -3.76 -12.18
CA ALA A 70 -11.36 -3.85 -13.26
C ALA A 70 -12.04 -5.24 -13.34
N VAL A 71 -11.30 -6.30 -12.99
CA VAL A 71 -11.87 -7.65 -12.87
C VAL A 71 -12.73 -7.77 -11.60
N ILE A 72 -12.24 -7.30 -10.47
CA ILE A 72 -12.90 -7.40 -9.16
C ILE A 72 -14.22 -6.59 -9.12
N LEU A 73 -14.30 -5.46 -9.83
CA LEU A 73 -15.53 -4.66 -10.01
C LEU A 73 -16.73 -5.45 -10.56
N LYS A 74 -16.55 -6.67 -11.06
CA LYS A 74 -17.65 -7.53 -11.49
C LYS A 74 -18.39 -8.19 -10.31
N PHE A 75 -17.74 -8.30 -9.16
CA PHE A 75 -18.21 -9.08 -8.02
C PHE A 75 -18.79 -8.23 -6.89
N PHE A 76 -18.57 -6.91 -6.91
CA PHE A 76 -19.01 -6.00 -5.83
C PHE A 76 -19.82 -4.84 -6.40
N SER A 77 -20.93 -4.53 -5.75
CA SER A 77 -21.77 -3.37 -6.10
C SER A 77 -21.17 -2.04 -5.66
N ASP A 78 -20.47 -2.03 -4.51
CA ASP A 78 -19.78 -0.83 -4.02
C ASP A 78 -18.37 -0.77 -4.62
N PRO A 79 -18.06 0.26 -5.43
CA PRO A 79 -16.78 0.38 -6.12
C PRO A 79 -15.60 0.59 -5.15
N LEU A 80 -15.82 1.22 -3.99
CA LEU A 80 -14.79 1.41 -2.97
C LEU A 80 -14.42 0.07 -2.32
N VAL A 81 -15.42 -0.77 -2.02
CA VAL A 81 -15.18 -2.15 -1.55
C VAL A 81 -14.38 -2.93 -2.57
N SER A 82 -14.75 -2.86 -3.85
CA SER A 82 -14.01 -3.53 -4.93
C SER A 82 -12.54 -3.17 -4.95
N GLY A 83 -12.21 -1.88 -4.92
CA GLY A 83 -10.81 -1.42 -4.93
C GLY A 83 -10.04 -1.86 -3.68
N ARG A 84 -10.65 -1.76 -2.49
CA ARG A 84 -10.01 -2.13 -1.21
C ARG A 84 -9.79 -3.63 -1.08
N ILE A 85 -10.68 -4.45 -1.61
CA ILE A 85 -10.52 -5.91 -1.64
C ILE A 85 -9.26 -6.34 -2.40
N VAL A 86 -8.83 -5.62 -3.43
CA VAL A 86 -7.55 -5.91 -4.12
C VAL A 86 -6.38 -5.82 -3.13
N SER A 87 -6.32 -4.76 -2.34
CA SER A 87 -5.28 -4.58 -1.31
C SER A 87 -5.39 -5.58 -0.18
N VAL A 88 -6.61 -5.93 0.26
CA VAL A 88 -6.83 -6.98 1.27
C VAL A 88 -6.28 -8.32 0.79
N PHE A 89 -6.53 -8.72 -0.44
CA PHE A 89 -5.98 -9.98 -0.97
C PHE A 89 -4.48 -9.92 -1.21
N ALA A 90 -3.93 -8.77 -1.61
CA ALA A 90 -2.49 -8.57 -1.70
C ALA A 90 -1.81 -8.72 -0.33
N GLY A 91 -2.38 -8.13 0.73
CA GLY A 91 -1.92 -8.29 2.11
C GLY A 91 -2.04 -9.74 2.62
N PHE A 92 -3.09 -10.47 2.23
CA PHE A 92 -3.19 -11.90 2.54
C PHE A 92 -2.08 -12.71 1.86
N GLY A 93 -1.82 -12.44 0.58
CA GLY A 93 -0.69 -13.03 -0.13
C GLY A 93 0.65 -12.71 0.54
N LEU A 94 0.80 -11.48 1.04
CA LEU A 94 2.00 -11.05 1.76
C LEU A 94 2.18 -11.81 3.08
N ILE A 95 1.10 -12.09 3.85
CA ILE A 95 1.18 -12.95 5.05
C ILE A 95 1.71 -14.35 4.71
N ILE A 96 1.23 -14.96 3.63
CA ILE A 96 1.69 -16.28 3.18
C ILE A 96 3.17 -16.22 2.84
N VAL A 97 3.58 -15.21 2.08
CA VAL A 97 4.99 -15.03 1.70
C VAL A 97 5.86 -14.78 2.93
N LEU A 98 5.45 -13.96 3.89
CA LEU A 98 6.18 -13.69 5.13
C LEU A 98 6.33 -14.94 5.99
N PHE A 99 5.28 -15.76 6.08
CA PHE A 99 5.35 -17.05 6.77
C PHE A 99 6.41 -17.96 6.14
N LEU A 100 6.37 -18.13 4.81
CA LEU A 100 7.32 -18.96 4.08
C LEU A 100 8.74 -18.38 4.13
N LEU A 101 8.86 -17.07 3.94
CA LEU A 101 10.14 -16.36 3.95
C LEU A 101 10.84 -16.49 5.31
N THR A 102 10.10 -16.34 6.41
CA THR A 102 10.64 -16.55 7.77
C THR A 102 11.12 -17.98 7.95
N ALA A 103 10.33 -18.96 7.51
CA ALA A 103 10.68 -20.38 7.62
C ALA A 103 11.98 -20.71 6.88
N ILE A 104 12.09 -20.31 5.61
CA ILE A 104 13.29 -20.59 4.79
C ILE A 104 14.50 -19.79 5.28
N PHE A 105 14.30 -18.55 5.70
CA PHE A 105 15.38 -17.70 6.19
C PHE A 105 16.07 -18.29 7.43
N LEU A 106 15.29 -18.78 8.39
CA LEU A 106 15.83 -19.43 9.59
C LEU A 106 16.53 -20.76 9.28
N SER A 107 16.08 -21.49 8.26
CA SER A 107 16.68 -22.76 7.80
C SER A 107 17.70 -22.58 6.68
N TYR A 108 18.07 -21.35 6.29
CA TYR A 108 18.87 -21.12 5.07
C TYR A 108 20.21 -21.89 5.05
N ASP A 109 20.84 -22.05 6.20
CA ASP A 109 22.14 -22.71 6.36
C ASP A 109 22.03 -24.26 6.36
N SER A 110 20.84 -24.83 6.21
CA SER A 110 20.64 -26.27 6.14
C SER A 110 21.35 -26.86 4.92
N LYS A 111 21.85 -28.12 5.04
CA LYS A 111 22.56 -28.81 3.97
C LYS A 111 21.63 -29.55 2.98
N GLU A 112 20.29 -29.40 3.14
CA GLU A 112 19.33 -30.07 2.25
C GLU A 112 19.48 -29.54 0.82
N LYS A 113 19.51 -30.47 -0.12
CA LYS A 113 19.72 -30.21 -1.56
C LYS A 113 18.40 -30.29 -2.37
N ASP A 114 17.38 -30.95 -1.83
CA ASP A 114 16.08 -31.04 -2.46
C ASP A 114 15.20 -29.87 -2.01
N ILE A 115 14.66 -29.10 -2.95
CA ILE A 115 13.88 -27.90 -2.67
C ILE A 115 12.58 -28.20 -1.91
N PHE A 116 11.88 -29.29 -2.26
CA PHE A 116 10.60 -29.62 -1.62
C PHE A 116 10.81 -30.13 -0.19
N ARG A 117 11.86 -30.94 0.02
CA ARG A 117 12.25 -31.37 1.37
C ARG A 117 12.70 -30.19 2.21
N PHE A 118 13.51 -29.29 1.64
CA PHE A 118 13.93 -28.06 2.31
C PHE A 118 12.75 -27.21 2.73
N LEU A 119 11.81 -26.90 1.83
CA LEU A 119 10.62 -26.11 2.14
C LEU A 119 9.77 -26.77 3.23
N ARG A 120 9.47 -28.06 3.07
CA ARG A 120 8.71 -28.82 4.06
C ARG A 120 9.36 -28.81 5.44
N GLN A 121 10.66 -29.10 5.51
CA GLN A 121 11.38 -29.13 6.77
C GLN A 121 11.47 -27.74 7.40
N SER A 122 11.75 -26.71 6.61
CA SER A 122 11.80 -25.33 7.07
C SER A 122 10.49 -24.89 7.72
N ILE A 123 9.34 -25.21 7.10
CA ILE A 123 8.01 -24.93 7.65
C ILE A 123 7.79 -25.69 8.96
N ILE A 124 8.20 -26.98 9.04
CA ILE A 124 8.00 -27.79 10.24
C ILE A 124 8.82 -27.24 11.42
N ASP A 125 10.10 -26.94 11.17
CA ASP A 125 11.06 -26.55 12.21
C ASP A 125 10.82 -25.13 12.70
N ASN A 126 10.41 -24.22 11.80
CA ASN A 126 10.23 -22.81 12.09
C ASN A 126 8.76 -22.36 12.13
N PHE A 127 7.84 -23.29 12.36
CA PHE A 127 6.39 -23.00 12.34
C PHE A 127 6.01 -21.85 13.27
N TYR A 128 6.49 -21.86 14.53
CA TYR A 128 6.09 -20.83 15.49
C TYR A 128 6.68 -19.45 15.21
N PRO A 129 7.98 -19.29 14.86
CA PRO A 129 8.49 -18.00 14.40
C PRO A 129 7.73 -17.47 13.20
N SER A 130 7.37 -18.33 12.23
CA SER A 130 6.61 -17.93 11.03
C SER A 130 5.19 -17.47 11.37
N ILE A 131 4.48 -18.17 12.27
CA ILE A 131 3.18 -17.74 12.80
C ILE A 131 3.30 -16.38 13.52
N PHE A 132 4.35 -16.20 14.32
CA PHE A 132 4.55 -14.93 15.01
C PHE A 132 4.81 -13.78 14.02
N THR A 133 5.55 -14.00 12.95
CA THR A 133 5.73 -13.02 11.87
C THR A 133 4.38 -12.66 11.22
N SER A 134 3.53 -13.66 10.96
CA SER A 134 2.18 -13.43 10.42
C SER A 134 1.30 -12.63 11.39
N LEU A 135 1.35 -12.94 12.69
CA LEU A 135 0.63 -12.18 13.72
C LEU A 135 1.12 -10.74 13.83
N LEU A 136 2.44 -10.52 13.77
CA LEU A 136 3.01 -9.18 13.74
C LEU A 136 2.44 -8.36 12.58
N TYR A 137 2.43 -8.93 11.38
CA TYR A 137 1.86 -8.27 10.21
C TYR A 137 0.39 -7.87 10.44
N ILE A 138 -0.41 -8.75 11.04
CA ILE A 138 -1.83 -8.49 11.34
C ILE A 138 -2.00 -7.36 12.35
N LEU A 139 -1.14 -7.33 13.39
CA LEU A 139 -1.28 -6.43 14.55
C LEU A 139 -0.55 -5.09 14.41
N ILE A 140 0.26 -4.89 13.36
CA ILE A 140 0.92 -3.61 13.10
C ILE A 140 -0.06 -2.65 12.44
N PRO A 141 -0.34 -1.46 13.01
CA PRO A 141 -1.21 -0.43 12.43
C PRO A 141 -0.84 -0.03 11.00
N PHE A 142 0.44 0.00 10.66
CA PHE A 142 0.94 0.35 9.35
C PHE A 142 0.36 -0.54 8.25
N THR A 143 0.50 -1.85 8.38
CA THR A 143 -0.04 -2.83 7.43
C THR A 143 -1.55 -2.88 7.48
N PHE A 144 -2.14 -2.76 8.69
CA PHE A 144 -3.58 -2.72 8.87
C PHE A 144 -4.23 -1.60 8.06
N PHE A 145 -3.67 -0.38 8.12
CA PHE A 145 -4.23 0.78 7.45
C PHE A 145 -4.16 0.62 5.91
N PHE A 146 -2.97 0.34 5.38
CA PHE A 146 -2.77 0.29 3.93
C PHE A 146 -3.34 -0.96 3.25
N ASP A 147 -3.48 -2.08 3.93
CA ASP A 147 -4.20 -3.25 3.39
C ASP A 147 -5.68 -2.94 3.12
N ARG A 148 -6.23 -1.89 3.73
CA ARG A 148 -7.63 -1.48 3.63
C ARG A 148 -7.86 -0.28 2.71
N MET A 149 -6.81 0.20 2.04
CA MET A 149 -6.89 1.30 1.08
C MET A 149 -6.75 0.78 -0.36
N ALA A 150 -7.55 1.30 -1.29
CA ALA A 150 -7.49 0.91 -2.70
C ALA A 150 -6.27 1.54 -3.39
N LEU A 151 -5.08 1.19 -2.90
CA LEU A 151 -3.80 1.72 -3.34
C LEU A 151 -2.87 0.60 -3.81
N ALA A 152 -1.98 0.90 -4.75
CA ALA A 152 -1.02 -0.06 -5.31
C ALA A 152 0.09 -0.48 -4.32
N ASP A 153 0.20 0.17 -3.16
CA ASP A 153 1.34 0.05 -2.25
C ASP A 153 1.43 -1.31 -1.53
N THR A 154 0.29 -1.87 -1.08
CA THR A 154 0.26 -3.23 -0.52
C THR A 154 0.58 -4.28 -1.57
N LEU A 155 0.10 -4.10 -2.82
CA LEU A 155 0.42 -5.01 -3.92
C LEU A 155 1.93 -4.95 -4.28
N LEU A 156 2.54 -3.77 -4.27
CA LEU A 156 3.97 -3.59 -4.42
C LEU A 156 4.75 -4.31 -3.30
N SER A 157 4.30 -4.16 -2.05
CA SER A 157 4.93 -4.82 -0.88
C SER A 157 4.86 -6.34 -0.98
N PHE A 158 3.74 -6.89 -1.47
CA PHE A 158 3.58 -8.31 -1.74
C PHE A 158 4.62 -8.80 -2.76
N PHE A 159 4.75 -8.12 -3.92
CA PHE A 159 5.73 -8.50 -4.92
C PHE A 159 7.17 -8.33 -4.43
N GLY A 160 7.46 -7.29 -3.63
CA GLY A 160 8.78 -7.11 -3.02
C GLY A 160 9.17 -8.27 -2.12
N ALA A 161 8.28 -8.70 -1.23
CA ALA A 161 8.50 -9.87 -0.37
C ALA A 161 8.62 -11.17 -1.17
N LEU A 162 7.81 -11.32 -2.22
CA LEU A 162 7.87 -12.48 -3.12
C LEU A 162 9.22 -12.54 -3.88
N CYS A 163 9.73 -11.40 -4.35
CA CYS A 163 11.05 -11.33 -4.97
C CYS A 163 12.17 -11.71 -3.98
N LEU A 164 12.10 -11.22 -2.73
CA LEU A 164 13.05 -11.61 -1.69
C LEU A 164 12.98 -13.11 -1.39
N PHE A 165 11.79 -13.68 -1.29
CA PHE A 165 11.59 -15.12 -1.10
C PHE A 165 12.20 -15.93 -2.25
N LEU A 166 11.90 -15.54 -3.48
CA LEU A 166 12.36 -16.25 -4.68
C LEU A 166 13.88 -16.12 -4.90
N VAL A 167 14.47 -14.94 -4.63
CA VAL A 167 15.93 -14.78 -4.78
C VAL A 167 16.70 -15.56 -3.72
N LEU A 168 16.19 -15.70 -2.50
CA LEU A 168 16.79 -16.58 -1.48
C LEU A 168 16.70 -18.04 -1.89
N LEU A 169 15.58 -18.49 -2.45
CA LEU A 169 15.47 -19.85 -3.01
C LEU A 169 16.40 -20.04 -4.19
N LEU A 170 16.45 -19.11 -5.12
CA LEU A 170 17.32 -19.14 -6.30
C LEU A 170 18.81 -19.18 -5.90
N SER A 171 19.17 -18.41 -4.87
CA SER A 171 20.55 -18.41 -4.36
C SER A 171 20.94 -19.73 -3.70
N LYS A 172 19.99 -20.42 -3.06
CA LYS A 172 20.22 -21.72 -2.44
C LYS A 172 20.14 -22.88 -3.44
N PHE A 173 19.23 -22.78 -4.39
CA PHE A 173 18.96 -23.77 -5.43
C PHE A 173 19.03 -23.10 -6.81
N PRO A 174 20.22 -22.95 -7.40
CA PRO A 174 20.38 -22.29 -8.70
C PRO A 174 19.70 -23.10 -9.82
N ARG A 175 18.43 -22.72 -10.14
CA ARG A 175 17.57 -23.42 -11.12
C ARG A 175 16.90 -22.41 -12.03
N LEU A 176 16.74 -22.77 -13.30
CA LEU A 176 16.15 -21.90 -14.32
C LEU A 176 14.66 -21.60 -14.05
N ASP A 177 13.89 -22.58 -13.59
CA ASP A 177 12.47 -22.41 -13.25
C ASP A 177 12.27 -21.34 -12.16
N LEU A 178 13.10 -21.33 -11.11
CA LEU A 178 13.07 -20.27 -10.08
C LEU A 178 13.46 -18.90 -10.64
N SER A 179 14.42 -18.88 -11.58
CA SER A 179 14.83 -17.65 -12.27
C SER A 179 13.67 -17.07 -13.10
N LEU A 180 12.95 -17.91 -13.83
CA LEU A 180 11.77 -17.48 -14.61
C LEU A 180 10.66 -16.94 -13.70
N ILE A 181 10.33 -17.64 -12.61
CA ILE A 181 9.30 -17.21 -11.65
C ILE A 181 9.70 -15.87 -10.99
N LEU A 182 10.98 -15.70 -10.62
CA LEU A 182 11.49 -14.42 -10.10
C LEU A 182 11.33 -13.32 -11.14
N GLY A 183 11.65 -13.61 -12.41
CA GLY A 183 11.47 -12.65 -13.52
C GLY A 183 10.02 -12.21 -13.69
N PHE A 184 9.06 -13.13 -13.62
CA PHE A 184 7.63 -12.79 -13.60
C PHE A 184 7.25 -11.92 -12.40
N ALA A 185 7.73 -12.26 -11.20
CA ALA A 185 7.45 -11.46 -10.00
C ALA A 185 8.01 -10.03 -10.12
N LEU A 186 9.24 -9.89 -10.63
CA LEU A 186 9.86 -8.58 -10.89
C LEU A 186 9.07 -7.77 -11.93
N GLY A 187 8.62 -8.40 -13.01
CA GLY A 187 7.82 -7.74 -14.04
C GLY A 187 6.48 -7.26 -13.52
N LEU A 188 5.75 -8.09 -12.77
CA LEU A 188 4.49 -7.71 -12.14
C LEU A 188 4.68 -6.62 -11.08
N ALA A 189 5.76 -6.67 -10.31
CA ALA A 189 6.13 -5.58 -9.41
C ALA A 189 6.30 -4.25 -10.17
N TRP A 190 6.98 -4.29 -11.29
CA TRP A 190 7.24 -3.10 -12.12
C TRP A 190 5.99 -2.56 -12.81
N LEU A 191 5.07 -3.45 -13.18
CA LEU A 191 3.72 -3.07 -13.66
C LEU A 191 2.84 -2.50 -12.54
N THR A 192 3.24 -2.68 -11.27
CA THR A 192 2.51 -2.13 -10.12
C THR A 192 2.92 -0.70 -9.81
N LYS A 193 4.24 -0.42 -9.70
CA LYS A 193 4.75 0.92 -9.32
C LYS A 193 6.25 1.05 -9.61
N SER A 194 6.71 2.27 -9.95
CA SER A 194 8.11 2.58 -10.27
C SER A 194 9.14 2.13 -9.21
N PRO A 195 8.89 2.18 -7.88
CA PRO A 195 9.87 1.72 -6.89
C PRO A 195 10.22 0.23 -6.96
N ALA A 196 9.55 -0.57 -7.79
CA ALA A 196 9.95 -1.96 -8.05
C ALA A 196 11.37 -2.09 -8.61
N ILE A 197 11.96 -1.02 -9.12
CA ILE A 197 13.39 -1.00 -9.52
C ILE A 197 14.31 -1.40 -8.37
N TYR A 198 13.97 -1.08 -7.13
CA TYR A 198 14.72 -1.52 -5.97
C TYR A 198 14.76 -3.04 -5.85
N PHE A 199 13.68 -3.74 -6.19
CA PHE A 199 13.65 -5.20 -6.14
C PHE A 199 14.54 -5.83 -7.20
N VAL A 200 14.66 -5.20 -8.36
CA VAL A 200 15.59 -5.63 -9.43
C VAL A 200 17.03 -5.55 -8.93
N VAL A 201 17.42 -4.39 -8.41
CA VAL A 201 18.78 -4.15 -7.91
C VAL A 201 19.09 -5.04 -6.71
N LEU A 202 18.18 -5.12 -5.75
CA LEU A 202 18.37 -5.93 -4.53
C LEU A 202 18.37 -7.43 -4.81
N SER A 203 17.58 -7.92 -5.78
CA SER A 203 17.61 -9.33 -6.17
C SER A 203 18.94 -9.70 -6.79
N LEU A 204 19.48 -8.87 -7.70
CA LEU A 204 20.81 -9.08 -8.27
C LEU A 204 21.88 -9.06 -7.18
N ALA A 205 21.90 -8.02 -6.35
CA ALA A 205 22.88 -7.86 -5.28
C ALA A 205 22.81 -9.02 -4.27
N THR A 206 21.60 -9.46 -3.88
CA THR A 206 21.41 -10.60 -2.97
C THR A 206 21.96 -11.87 -3.57
N PHE A 207 21.63 -12.17 -4.83
CA PHE A 207 22.13 -13.37 -5.50
C PHE A 207 23.66 -13.37 -5.60
N VAL A 208 24.25 -12.28 -6.06
CA VAL A 208 25.73 -12.14 -6.19
C VAL A 208 26.38 -12.26 -4.81
N PHE A 209 25.84 -11.60 -3.79
CA PHE A 209 26.39 -11.66 -2.42
C PHE A 209 26.38 -13.08 -1.83
N LEU A 210 25.30 -13.82 -2.03
CA LEU A 210 25.17 -15.18 -1.51
C LEU A 210 25.94 -16.22 -2.34
N ASN A 211 26.14 -15.98 -3.63
CA ASN A 211 26.74 -16.93 -4.59
C ASN A 211 28.05 -16.44 -5.20
N TRP A 212 28.75 -15.46 -4.60
CA TRP A 212 29.95 -14.84 -5.18
C TRP A 212 31.05 -15.83 -5.59
N ARG A 213 31.08 -17.03 -4.97
CA ARG A 213 32.00 -18.12 -5.30
C ARG A 213 31.56 -18.99 -6.48
N GLN A 214 30.38 -18.75 -7.04
CA GLN A 214 29.78 -19.53 -8.13
C GLN A 214 29.43 -18.64 -9.34
N PRO A 215 30.41 -17.96 -9.98
CA PRO A 215 30.13 -16.95 -11.02
C PRO A 215 29.39 -17.56 -12.22
N LYS A 216 29.53 -18.88 -12.47
CA LYS A 216 28.80 -19.56 -13.54
C LYS A 216 27.27 -19.51 -13.39
N SER A 217 26.76 -19.29 -12.19
CA SER A 217 25.30 -19.18 -11.94
C SER A 217 24.73 -17.77 -12.12
N PHE A 218 25.58 -16.75 -12.35
CA PHE A 218 25.15 -15.34 -12.45
C PHE A 218 24.27 -15.06 -13.67
N PHE A 219 24.22 -15.95 -14.66
CA PHE A 219 23.26 -15.82 -15.75
C PHE A 219 21.80 -15.93 -15.27
N LEU A 220 21.53 -16.64 -14.16
CA LEU A 220 20.17 -16.83 -13.64
C LEU A 220 19.49 -15.50 -13.22
N PRO A 221 20.06 -14.67 -12.34
CA PRO A 221 19.44 -13.38 -12.04
C PRO A 221 19.38 -12.45 -13.25
N ILE A 222 20.31 -12.57 -14.22
CA ILE A 222 20.26 -11.81 -15.48
C ILE A 222 19.01 -12.22 -16.28
N ILE A 223 18.72 -13.53 -16.40
CA ILE A 223 17.49 -14.01 -17.03
C ILE A 223 16.27 -13.48 -16.29
N SER A 224 16.25 -13.51 -14.95
CA SER A 224 15.13 -12.95 -14.16
C SER A 224 14.90 -11.47 -14.49
N ILE A 225 15.96 -10.67 -14.53
CA ILE A 225 15.87 -9.24 -14.85
C ILE A 225 15.38 -9.05 -16.29
N PHE A 226 15.88 -9.83 -17.23
CA PHE A 226 15.46 -9.75 -18.63
C PHE A 226 13.97 -10.07 -18.81
N ILE A 227 13.47 -11.13 -18.18
CA ILE A 227 12.03 -11.45 -18.18
C ILE A 227 11.21 -10.34 -17.54
N GLY A 228 11.66 -9.80 -16.39
CA GLY A 228 11.00 -8.68 -15.74
C GLY A 228 10.93 -7.44 -16.64
N PHE A 229 12.02 -7.15 -17.34
CA PHE A 229 12.09 -6.05 -18.30
C PHE A 229 11.16 -6.28 -19.51
N LEU A 230 11.10 -7.51 -20.06
CA LEU A 230 10.16 -7.82 -21.16
C LEU A 230 8.71 -7.59 -20.73
N ILE A 231 8.33 -8.03 -19.53
CA ILE A 231 6.97 -7.81 -18.99
C ILE A 231 6.70 -6.32 -18.80
N TYR A 232 7.66 -5.56 -18.26
CA TYR A 232 7.52 -4.10 -18.10
C TYR A 232 7.31 -3.40 -19.44
N ASN A 233 7.98 -3.87 -20.50
CA ASN A 233 7.86 -3.27 -21.85
C ASN A 233 6.46 -3.44 -22.48
N ILE A 234 5.57 -4.26 -21.92
CA ILE A 234 4.16 -4.29 -22.30
C ILE A 234 3.54 -2.88 -22.20
N LEU A 235 4.04 -2.04 -21.31
CA LEU A 235 3.57 -0.66 -21.15
C LEU A 235 3.83 0.21 -22.38
N GLN A 236 4.76 -0.15 -23.24
CA GLN A 236 5.01 0.57 -24.51
C GLN A 236 3.89 0.37 -25.53
N LEU A 237 2.98 -0.59 -25.31
CA LEU A 237 1.75 -0.72 -26.11
C LEU A 237 0.74 0.40 -25.81
N GLY A 238 0.92 1.11 -24.69
CA GLY A 238 0.14 2.29 -24.34
C GLY A 238 0.68 3.56 -25.00
N PRO A 239 -0.20 4.45 -25.48
CA PRO A 239 0.20 5.62 -26.26
C PRO A 239 0.98 6.67 -25.45
N GLN A 240 0.96 6.57 -24.12
CA GLN A 240 1.53 7.57 -23.22
C GLN A 240 2.60 6.99 -22.26
N PHE A 241 3.33 5.98 -22.73
CA PHE A 241 4.40 5.34 -21.94
C PHE A 241 5.43 6.33 -21.38
N GLN A 242 5.80 7.35 -22.17
CA GLN A 242 6.75 8.40 -21.79
C GLN A 242 6.30 9.21 -20.57
N MET A 243 4.99 9.28 -20.30
CA MET A 243 4.45 10.03 -19.15
C MET A 243 4.92 9.43 -17.82
N ILE A 244 5.23 8.14 -17.76
CA ILE A 244 5.79 7.50 -16.55
C ILE A 244 7.11 8.16 -16.16
N ALA A 245 8.01 8.38 -17.12
CA ALA A 245 9.30 9.04 -16.86
C ALA A 245 9.13 10.53 -16.55
N LEU A 246 8.21 11.21 -17.23
CA LEU A 246 7.91 12.62 -16.99
C LEU A 246 7.34 12.82 -15.59
N ARG A 247 6.33 12.03 -15.21
CA ARG A 247 5.68 12.14 -13.90
C ARG A 247 6.61 11.80 -12.73
N ASN A 248 7.56 10.88 -12.92
CA ASN A 248 8.55 10.58 -11.90
C ASN A 248 9.39 11.81 -11.50
N LYS A 249 9.61 12.78 -12.40
CA LYS A 249 10.32 14.03 -12.08
C LYS A 249 9.58 14.92 -11.06
N ASP A 250 8.26 14.77 -10.96
CA ASP A 250 7.46 15.50 -9.96
C ASP A 250 7.65 14.93 -8.55
N TYR A 251 8.02 13.67 -8.45
CA TYR A 251 8.18 12.96 -7.18
C TYR A 251 9.62 12.76 -6.72
N ILE A 252 10.60 12.90 -7.63
CA ILE A 252 12.01 12.59 -7.37
C ILE A 252 12.87 13.79 -7.73
N TRP A 253 13.79 14.17 -6.83
CA TRP A 253 14.81 15.16 -7.09
C TRP A 253 15.80 14.67 -8.17
N SER A 254 16.36 15.58 -8.95
CA SER A 254 17.43 15.23 -9.88
C SER A 254 18.70 14.82 -9.12
N ILE A 255 19.52 13.96 -9.71
CA ILE A 255 20.79 13.54 -9.11
C ILE A 255 21.69 14.77 -8.84
N THR A 256 21.68 15.77 -9.72
CA THR A 256 22.43 17.01 -9.56
C THR A 256 21.99 17.82 -8.35
N ASP A 257 20.68 17.89 -8.08
CA ASP A 257 20.14 18.59 -6.92
C ASP A 257 20.49 17.85 -5.62
N ILE A 258 20.39 16.52 -5.62
CA ILE A 258 20.76 15.69 -4.47
C ILE A 258 22.25 15.83 -4.14
N LEU A 259 23.12 15.87 -5.14
CA LEU A 259 24.56 16.03 -4.92
C LEU A 259 24.93 17.42 -4.40
N LYS A 260 24.18 18.47 -4.77
CA LYS A 260 24.37 19.83 -4.24
C LYS A 260 23.89 19.97 -2.80
N HIS A 261 22.78 19.29 -2.46
CA HIS A 261 22.09 19.41 -1.17
C HIS A 261 21.75 18.03 -0.59
N PRO A 262 22.75 17.18 -0.27
CA PRO A 262 22.50 15.76 0.05
C PRO A 262 21.72 15.53 1.35
N LEU A 263 21.72 16.50 2.26
CA LEU A 263 21.04 16.38 3.55
C LEU A 263 19.65 17.03 3.58
N ASP A 264 19.32 17.87 2.62
CA ASP A 264 18.08 18.65 2.65
C ASP A 264 16.82 17.78 2.58
N PRO A 265 16.68 16.82 1.62
CA PRO A 265 15.57 15.89 1.66
C PRO A 265 15.80 14.74 2.65
N LEU A 266 17.03 14.26 2.80
CA LEU A 266 17.35 13.07 3.60
C LEU A 266 17.02 13.25 5.09
N LYS A 267 17.50 14.37 5.70
CA LYS A 267 17.36 14.59 7.15
C LYS A 267 15.91 14.70 7.59
N PRO A 268 15.05 15.56 7.02
CA PRO A 268 13.64 15.63 7.41
C PRO A 268 12.92 14.31 7.17
N HIS A 269 13.15 13.61 6.06
CA HIS A 269 12.48 12.34 5.76
C HIS A 269 12.89 11.20 6.71
N LEU A 270 14.13 11.19 7.22
CA LEU A 270 14.53 10.25 8.27
C LEU A 270 13.87 10.58 9.61
N ILE A 271 13.67 11.86 9.92
CA ILE A 271 12.92 12.31 11.10
C ILE A 271 11.46 11.88 10.97
N ASP A 272 10.84 12.09 9.81
CA ASP A 272 9.47 11.64 9.53
C ASP A 272 9.36 10.11 9.64
N THR A 273 10.32 9.36 9.11
CA THR A 273 10.37 7.89 9.26
C THR A 273 10.38 7.47 10.73
N PHE A 274 11.14 8.16 11.57
CA PHE A 274 11.18 7.90 13.00
C PHE A 274 9.78 8.07 13.63
N PHE A 275 9.08 9.16 13.33
CA PHE A 275 7.73 9.41 13.85
C PHE A 275 6.67 8.49 13.23
N ILE A 276 6.77 8.15 11.93
CA ILE A 276 5.92 7.17 11.26
C ILE A 276 6.04 5.80 11.95
N TYR A 277 7.26 5.34 12.22
CA TYR A 277 7.48 4.07 12.90
C TYR A 277 6.98 4.10 14.35
N ASN A 278 7.14 5.23 15.06
CA ASN A 278 6.55 5.40 16.39
C ASN A 278 5.01 5.26 16.34
N LYS A 279 4.38 5.96 15.41
CA LYS A 279 2.90 6.01 15.30
C LYS A 279 2.31 4.66 14.87
N TYR A 280 2.97 3.96 13.94
CA TYR A 280 2.39 2.81 13.24
C TYR A 280 3.02 1.45 13.55
N ILE A 281 4.18 1.40 14.22
CA ILE A 281 4.81 0.13 14.64
C ILE A 281 4.91 0.04 16.16
N SER A 282 5.16 1.13 16.83
CA SER A 282 5.43 1.35 18.26
C SER A 282 6.89 1.12 18.68
N TRP A 283 7.43 2.06 19.46
CA TRP A 283 8.80 1.99 19.98
C TRP A 283 9.06 0.80 20.90
N PRO A 284 8.18 0.41 21.85
CA PRO A 284 8.42 -0.75 22.69
C PRO A 284 8.71 -2.00 21.86
N LEU A 285 7.96 -2.23 20.78
CA LEU A 285 8.18 -3.37 19.89
C LEU A 285 9.55 -3.29 19.19
N LEU A 286 9.92 -2.13 18.67
CA LEU A 286 11.20 -1.92 17.99
C LEU A 286 12.40 -2.07 18.93
N ILE A 287 12.35 -1.47 20.14
CA ILE A 287 13.44 -1.52 21.12
C ILE A 287 13.67 -2.95 21.61
N ILE A 288 12.59 -3.66 21.98
CA ILE A 288 12.69 -5.04 22.46
C ILE A 288 13.23 -5.96 21.36
N SER A 289 12.80 -5.74 20.12
CA SER A 289 13.26 -6.51 18.97
C SER A 289 14.73 -6.24 18.68
N LEU A 290 15.17 -4.99 18.75
CA LEU A 290 16.58 -4.62 18.58
C LEU A 290 17.44 -5.23 19.68
N ALA A 291 17.02 -5.17 20.94
CA ALA A 291 17.71 -5.82 22.05
C ALA A 291 17.84 -7.34 21.81
N GLY A 292 16.77 -7.98 21.36
CA GLY A 292 16.79 -9.41 21.02
C GLY A 292 17.74 -9.75 19.86
N LEU A 293 17.81 -8.90 18.81
CA LEU A 293 18.77 -9.06 17.71
C LEU A 293 20.22 -8.90 18.21
N ILE A 294 20.50 -7.89 19.03
CA ILE A 294 21.84 -7.68 19.62
C ILE A 294 22.27 -8.92 20.41
N LEU A 295 21.38 -9.44 21.26
CA LEU A 295 21.66 -10.67 22.03
C LEU A 295 21.94 -11.88 21.13
N LEU A 296 21.22 -11.99 20.00
CA LEU A 296 21.43 -13.03 18.99
C LEU A 296 22.82 -12.90 18.34
N PHE A 297 23.19 -11.68 17.92
CA PHE A 297 24.49 -11.44 17.29
C PHE A 297 25.67 -11.67 18.24
N ILE A 298 25.57 -11.25 19.50
CA ILE A 298 26.59 -11.52 20.51
C ILE A 298 26.79 -13.02 20.70
N LYS A 299 25.69 -13.79 20.77
CA LYS A 299 25.75 -15.24 20.89
C LYS A 299 26.42 -15.89 19.66
N ASN A 300 26.03 -15.45 18.45
CA ASN A 300 26.56 -15.99 17.20
C ASN A 300 28.04 -15.64 16.99
N LYS A 301 28.47 -14.43 17.39
CA LYS A 301 29.88 -14.03 17.35
C LYS A 301 30.75 -14.94 18.23
N LYS A 302 30.30 -15.27 19.45
CA LYS A 302 30.98 -16.21 20.33
C LYS A 302 31.09 -17.61 19.73
N ALA A 303 30.11 -18.03 18.94
CA ALA A 303 30.11 -19.32 18.23
C ALA A 303 30.87 -19.29 16.90
N LYS A 304 31.56 -18.19 16.55
CA LYS A 304 32.21 -17.94 15.24
C LYS A 304 31.28 -18.10 14.02
N ASN A 305 29.97 -18.05 14.23
CA ASN A 305 28.94 -18.14 13.19
C ASN A 305 28.48 -16.73 12.84
N LEU A 306 29.16 -16.07 11.91
CA LEU A 306 28.72 -14.79 11.39
C LEU A 306 27.56 -15.04 10.41
N ASN A 307 26.34 -14.72 10.82
CA ASN A 307 25.15 -14.93 10.00
C ASN A 307 25.00 -13.78 8.98
N TYR A 308 25.79 -13.80 7.92
CA TYR A 308 25.77 -12.83 6.81
C TYR A 308 24.38 -12.68 6.15
N LYS A 309 23.53 -13.70 6.27
CA LYS A 309 22.15 -13.65 5.74
C LYS A 309 21.30 -12.51 6.34
N TYR A 310 21.57 -12.10 7.59
CA TYR A 310 20.84 -10.96 8.19
C TYR A 310 21.12 -9.63 7.48
N LEU A 311 22.31 -9.50 6.86
CA LEU A 311 22.63 -8.33 6.04
C LEU A 311 21.67 -8.21 4.85
N VAL A 312 21.21 -9.33 4.28
CA VAL A 312 20.22 -9.31 3.21
C VAL A 312 18.93 -8.62 3.67
N LEU A 313 18.37 -9.02 4.82
CA LEU A 313 17.15 -8.39 5.36
C LEU A 313 17.39 -6.90 5.68
N ILE A 314 18.54 -6.57 6.27
CA ILE A 314 18.90 -5.19 6.58
C ILE A 314 19.00 -4.36 5.30
N CYS A 315 19.64 -4.88 4.25
CA CYS A 315 19.75 -4.21 2.95
C CYS A 315 18.37 -4.02 2.30
N TRP A 316 17.50 -5.05 2.33
CA TRP A 316 16.15 -4.95 1.77
C TRP A 316 15.24 -3.99 2.53
N TRP A 317 15.54 -3.70 3.78
CA TRP A 317 14.84 -2.69 4.56
C TRP A 317 15.48 -1.30 4.39
N ILE A 318 16.78 -1.18 4.69
CA ILE A 318 17.46 0.12 4.87
C ILE A 318 17.79 0.80 3.53
N LEU A 319 18.28 0.06 2.52
CA LEU A 319 18.74 0.69 1.28
C LEU A 319 17.59 1.40 0.52
N PRO A 320 16.42 0.77 0.30
CA PRO A 320 15.30 1.47 -0.34
C PRO A 320 14.74 2.60 0.53
N LEU A 321 14.75 2.45 1.85
CA LEU A 321 14.32 3.48 2.79
C LEU A 321 15.20 4.73 2.65
N ILE A 322 16.53 4.57 2.73
CA ILE A 322 17.48 5.68 2.58
C ILE A 322 17.39 6.29 1.18
N ALA A 323 17.30 5.46 0.14
CA ALA A 323 17.20 5.96 -1.22
C ALA A 323 15.91 6.79 -1.42
N ASN A 324 14.76 6.34 -0.93
CA ASN A 324 13.53 7.14 -0.96
C ASN A 324 13.68 8.42 -0.13
N ALA A 325 14.21 8.34 1.09
CA ALA A 325 14.41 9.51 1.93
C ALA A 325 15.34 10.55 1.30
N ALA A 326 16.35 10.10 0.56
CA ALA A 326 17.30 11.01 -0.12
C ALA A 326 16.74 11.61 -1.42
N MET A 327 15.82 10.90 -2.10
CA MET A 327 15.43 11.27 -3.47
C MET A 327 14.01 11.83 -3.58
N ALA A 328 13.12 11.54 -2.63
CA ALA A 328 11.70 11.92 -2.73
C ALA A 328 11.50 13.43 -2.54
N LYS A 329 10.65 14.04 -3.39
CA LYS A 329 10.10 15.39 -3.19
C LYS A 329 8.91 15.39 -2.26
N VAL A 330 8.13 14.29 -2.29
CA VAL A 330 6.99 14.04 -1.41
C VAL A 330 7.29 12.76 -0.66
N PHE A 331 7.22 12.80 0.67
CA PHE A 331 7.53 11.66 1.53
C PHE A 331 6.34 11.35 2.43
N THR A 332 5.81 10.13 2.31
CA THR A 332 4.66 9.65 3.06
C THR A 332 4.88 8.21 3.52
N ALA A 333 4.13 7.76 4.52
CA ALA A 333 4.24 6.40 5.06
C ALA A 333 4.08 5.33 3.96
N ARG A 334 3.15 5.51 3.02
CA ARG A 334 2.92 4.53 1.93
C ARG A 334 4.15 4.31 1.05
N TYR A 335 5.02 5.30 0.91
CA TYR A 335 6.21 5.19 0.05
C TYR A 335 7.34 4.36 0.66
N ILE A 336 7.24 4.04 1.94
CA ILE A 336 8.17 3.13 2.63
C ILE A 336 7.52 1.79 3.03
N LEU A 337 6.21 1.60 2.75
CA LEU A 337 5.48 0.38 3.09
C LEU A 337 6.13 -0.89 2.54
N PHE A 338 6.63 -0.85 1.31
CA PHE A 338 7.25 -2.01 0.66
C PHE A 338 8.59 -2.44 1.28
N THR A 339 9.17 -1.63 2.19
CA THR A 339 10.37 -1.99 2.94
C THR A 339 10.04 -2.79 4.21
N LEU A 340 8.80 -2.72 4.68
CA LEU A 340 8.38 -3.34 5.94
C LEU A 340 8.49 -4.87 5.98
N PRO A 341 8.27 -5.64 4.90
CA PRO A 341 8.38 -7.10 4.95
C PRO A 341 9.69 -7.58 5.55
N ALA A 342 10.82 -7.01 5.15
CA ALA A 342 12.14 -7.35 5.70
C ALA A 342 12.28 -6.93 7.17
N LEU A 343 11.78 -5.73 7.52
CA LEU A 343 11.78 -5.23 8.89
C LEU A 343 10.92 -6.11 9.82
N ILE A 344 9.72 -6.52 9.39
CA ILE A 344 8.82 -7.36 10.19
C ILE A 344 9.48 -8.71 10.53
N ILE A 345 10.23 -9.31 9.60
CA ILE A 345 10.98 -10.54 9.87
C ILE A 345 12.08 -10.27 10.91
N LEU A 346 12.83 -9.17 10.78
CA LEU A 346 13.85 -8.79 11.77
C LEU A 346 13.23 -8.57 13.16
N ILE A 347 12.10 -7.83 13.22
CA ILE A 347 11.33 -7.62 14.45
C ILE A 347 10.91 -8.97 15.05
N SER A 348 10.35 -9.87 14.24
CA SER A 348 9.90 -11.19 14.69
C SER A 348 11.04 -12.01 15.29
N ILE A 349 12.17 -12.09 14.60
CA ILE A 349 13.34 -12.83 15.06
C ILE A 349 13.90 -12.22 16.35
N GLY A 350 14.05 -10.91 16.40
CA GLY A 350 14.56 -10.20 17.57
C GLY A 350 13.64 -10.39 18.76
N PHE A 351 12.35 -10.13 18.59
CA PHE A 351 11.36 -10.22 19.66
C PHE A 351 11.24 -11.65 20.22
N THR A 352 11.17 -12.65 19.34
CA THR A 352 11.11 -14.06 19.76
C THR A 352 12.39 -14.49 20.48
N ASN A 353 13.56 -14.03 20.04
CA ASN A 353 14.81 -14.32 20.72
C ASN A 353 14.85 -13.67 22.11
N PHE A 354 14.34 -12.44 22.26
CA PHE A 354 14.20 -11.78 23.57
C PHE A 354 13.24 -12.55 24.48
N LEU A 355 12.04 -12.92 23.99
CA LEU A 355 11.07 -13.69 24.77
C LEU A 355 11.62 -15.02 25.26
N ASN A 356 12.47 -15.69 24.48
CA ASN A 356 13.08 -16.96 24.87
C ASN A 356 14.07 -16.82 26.04
N LYS A 357 14.51 -15.61 26.38
CA LYS A 357 15.35 -15.34 27.56
C LYS A 357 14.55 -15.17 28.84
N ILE A 358 13.28 -14.87 28.74
CA ILE A 358 12.37 -14.71 29.88
C ILE A 358 11.93 -16.09 30.34
N LYS A 359 12.10 -16.41 31.61
CA LYS A 359 11.73 -17.70 32.18
C LYS A 359 10.23 -17.76 32.52
N SER A 360 9.67 -16.67 33.06
CA SER A 360 8.28 -16.62 33.49
C SER A 360 7.30 -16.51 32.31
N ASN A 361 6.38 -17.44 32.19
CA ASN A 361 5.33 -17.38 31.14
C ASN A 361 4.34 -16.23 31.41
N LEU A 362 4.03 -15.92 32.67
CA LEU A 362 3.19 -14.79 33.03
C LEU A 362 3.82 -13.48 32.54
N PHE A 363 5.13 -13.30 32.79
CA PHE A 363 5.83 -12.09 32.34
C PHE A 363 5.87 -11.98 30.79
N LYS A 364 5.99 -13.10 30.05
CA LYS A 364 5.89 -13.09 28.59
C LYS A 364 4.53 -12.60 28.12
N ILE A 365 3.44 -13.07 28.73
CA ILE A 365 2.08 -12.68 28.38
C ILE A 365 1.86 -11.19 28.69
N LEU A 366 2.26 -10.72 29.87
CA LEU A 366 2.15 -9.32 30.26
C LEU A 366 2.94 -8.41 29.30
N LEU A 367 4.13 -8.82 28.89
CA LEU A 367 4.95 -8.08 27.93
C LEU A 367 4.28 -8.02 26.54
N LEU A 368 3.72 -9.13 26.07
CA LEU A 368 2.95 -9.16 24.81
C LEU A 368 1.77 -8.19 24.87
N ILE A 369 0.99 -8.24 25.93
CA ILE A 369 -0.14 -7.32 26.13
C ILE A 369 0.35 -5.87 26.13
N ALA A 370 1.37 -5.55 26.92
CA ALA A 370 1.91 -4.19 27.04
C ALA A 370 2.42 -3.64 25.70
N VAL A 371 3.06 -4.48 24.88
CA VAL A 371 3.61 -4.07 23.58
C VAL A 371 2.51 -3.86 22.53
N PHE A 372 1.48 -4.73 22.52
CA PHE A 372 0.46 -4.69 21.46
C PHE A 372 -0.80 -3.90 21.80
N ILE A 373 -1.01 -3.54 23.08
CA ILE A 373 -2.24 -2.82 23.50
C ILE A 373 -2.42 -1.49 22.75
N LEU A 374 -1.34 -0.75 22.51
CA LEU A 374 -1.37 0.52 21.79
C LEU A 374 -1.72 0.30 20.31
N ASN A 375 -1.15 -0.73 19.70
CA ASN A 375 -1.41 -1.08 18.32
C ASN A 375 -2.88 -1.52 18.12
N ILE A 376 -3.38 -2.37 19.00
CA ILE A 376 -4.77 -2.85 18.97
C ILE A 376 -5.75 -1.67 19.20
N ASN A 377 -5.44 -0.79 20.15
CA ASN A 377 -6.25 0.40 20.41
C ASN A 377 -6.30 1.33 19.18
N PHE A 378 -5.17 1.55 18.49
CA PHE A 378 -5.15 2.33 17.25
C PHE A 378 -5.99 1.67 16.16
N ILE A 379 -5.83 0.36 15.94
CA ILE A 379 -6.59 -0.42 14.95
C ILE A 379 -8.09 -0.33 15.24
N TYR A 380 -8.49 -0.50 16.50
CA TYR A 380 -9.89 -0.39 16.91
C TYR A 380 -10.45 1.00 16.63
N LYS A 381 -9.78 2.05 17.10
CA LYS A 381 -10.23 3.42 16.94
C LYS A 381 -10.36 3.85 15.48
N ILE A 382 -9.36 3.55 14.64
CA ILE A 382 -9.41 3.92 13.21
C ILE A 382 -10.49 3.13 12.44
N SER A 383 -10.88 1.96 12.94
CA SER A 383 -11.95 1.16 12.32
C SER A 383 -13.33 1.64 12.69
N VAL A 384 -13.56 2.01 13.95
CA VAL A 384 -14.88 2.32 14.49
C VAL A 384 -15.20 3.81 14.37
N ASP A 385 -14.23 4.66 14.64
CA ASP A 385 -14.40 6.12 14.64
C ASP A 385 -13.21 6.82 13.98
N PRO A 386 -13.05 6.71 12.65
CA PRO A 386 -11.99 7.39 11.92
C PRO A 386 -12.14 8.92 11.93
N PHE A 387 -13.36 9.45 12.15
CA PHE A 387 -13.62 10.88 12.13
C PHE A 387 -12.82 11.65 13.20
N HIS A 388 -12.69 11.09 14.39
CA HIS A 388 -11.96 11.71 15.51
C HIS A 388 -10.50 11.22 15.65
N GLN A 389 -9.98 10.48 14.63
CA GLN A 389 -8.61 9.99 14.70
C GLN A 389 -7.63 10.97 14.04
N LYS A 390 -6.43 11.03 14.63
CA LYS A 390 -5.30 11.78 14.07
C LYS A 390 -4.24 10.81 13.58
N LEU A 391 -3.94 10.87 12.30
CA LEU A 391 -2.82 10.17 11.68
C LEU A 391 -1.51 10.96 11.88
N PHE A 392 -0.40 10.49 11.35
CA PHE A 392 0.80 11.30 11.24
C PHE A 392 0.55 12.45 10.25
N SER A 393 1.25 13.56 10.40
CA SER A 393 0.96 14.80 9.64
C SER A 393 0.89 14.59 8.12
N THR A 394 1.82 13.84 7.55
CA THR A 394 1.85 13.55 6.11
C THR A 394 0.72 12.62 5.63
N GLU A 395 0.04 11.94 6.56
CA GLU A 395 -1.05 11.00 6.30
C GLU A 395 -2.41 11.58 6.66
N GLN A 396 -2.45 12.79 7.21
CA GLN A 396 -3.71 13.38 7.70
C GLN A 396 -4.75 13.53 6.57
N GLY A 397 -4.31 13.78 5.34
CA GLY A 397 -5.17 13.90 4.16
C GLY A 397 -6.05 12.68 3.84
N TYR A 398 -5.81 11.50 4.44
CA TYR A 398 -6.76 10.38 4.34
C TYR A 398 -8.06 10.64 5.10
N LEU A 399 -8.04 11.50 6.11
CA LEU A 399 -9.17 11.77 7.00
C LEU A 399 -9.67 13.21 6.90
N THR A 400 -8.79 14.16 6.61
CA THR A 400 -9.08 15.59 6.60
C THR A 400 -8.89 16.21 5.22
N ASP A 401 -9.18 17.50 5.11
CA ASP A 401 -8.93 18.31 3.92
C ASP A 401 -9.74 17.83 2.69
N TRP A 402 -9.52 18.48 1.57
CA TRP A 402 -10.18 18.18 0.28
C TRP A 402 -9.86 16.77 -0.27
N THR A 403 -8.75 16.17 0.14
CA THR A 403 -8.34 14.82 -0.30
C THR A 403 -9.18 13.72 0.32
N SER A 404 -9.91 13.99 1.39
CA SER A 404 -10.78 13.07 2.10
C SER A 404 -12.23 13.18 1.59
N GLY A 405 -12.84 12.08 1.23
CA GLY A 405 -14.15 12.01 0.56
C GLY A 405 -15.35 11.89 1.50
N TRP A 406 -15.31 12.49 2.70
CA TRP A 406 -16.49 12.55 3.55
C TRP A 406 -17.68 13.18 2.82
N GLY A 407 -18.85 12.56 2.90
CA GLY A 407 -20.06 13.05 2.26
C GLY A 407 -20.24 12.68 0.78
N ILE A 408 -19.20 12.30 0.05
CA ILE A 408 -19.26 12.02 -1.40
C ILE A 408 -20.28 10.92 -1.73
N LYS A 409 -20.25 9.78 -1.03
CA LYS A 409 -21.22 8.70 -1.27
C LYS A 409 -22.65 9.15 -1.00
N LYS A 410 -22.88 9.91 0.09
CA LYS A 410 -24.20 10.44 0.41
C LYS A 410 -24.67 11.47 -0.63
N SER A 411 -23.76 12.30 -1.17
CA SER A 411 -24.06 13.21 -2.27
C SER A 411 -24.41 12.44 -3.55
N ALA A 412 -23.64 11.40 -3.88
CA ALA A 412 -23.95 10.54 -5.02
C ALA A 412 -25.32 9.88 -4.91
N ASP A 413 -25.69 9.37 -3.73
CA ASP A 413 -26.98 8.72 -3.52
C ASP A 413 -28.15 9.73 -3.65
N PHE A 414 -27.98 10.97 -3.18
CA PHE A 414 -28.95 12.04 -3.40
C PHE A 414 -29.08 12.38 -4.89
N LEU A 415 -27.97 12.59 -5.59
CA LEU A 415 -27.97 12.97 -7.00
C LEU A 415 -28.54 11.86 -7.91
N LYS A 416 -28.31 10.58 -7.57
CA LYS A 416 -28.94 9.44 -8.25
C LYS A 416 -30.48 9.46 -8.12
N GLN A 417 -31.01 9.79 -6.96
CA GLN A 417 -32.45 9.93 -6.76
C GLN A 417 -33.02 11.06 -7.61
N ARG A 418 -32.31 12.19 -7.71
CA ARG A 418 -32.74 13.31 -8.57
C ARG A 418 -32.71 12.92 -10.06
N ALA A 419 -31.65 12.19 -10.48
CA ALA A 419 -31.51 11.75 -11.87
C ALA A 419 -32.58 10.75 -12.36
N GLN A 420 -33.43 10.22 -11.45
CA GLN A 420 -34.59 9.40 -11.82
C GLN A 420 -35.77 10.23 -12.34
N ILE A 421 -35.80 11.52 -12.01
CA ILE A 421 -36.95 12.41 -12.29
C ILE A 421 -36.60 13.61 -13.15
N ALA A 422 -35.32 13.96 -13.27
CA ALA A 422 -34.85 15.09 -14.05
C ALA A 422 -33.47 14.80 -14.67
N ASN A 423 -33.09 15.60 -15.65
CA ASN A 423 -31.72 15.62 -16.13
C ASN A 423 -30.88 16.45 -15.14
N VAL A 424 -29.82 15.85 -14.58
CA VAL A 424 -29.00 16.42 -13.50
C VAL A 424 -27.59 16.69 -14.00
N ILE A 425 -27.14 17.93 -13.85
CA ILE A 425 -25.76 18.33 -14.15
C ILE A 425 -25.10 18.79 -12.86
N VAL A 426 -23.92 18.24 -12.57
CA VAL A 426 -23.17 18.53 -11.34
C VAL A 426 -21.79 19.04 -11.70
N GLY A 427 -21.53 20.30 -11.40
CA GLY A 427 -20.18 20.86 -11.38
C GLY A 427 -19.46 20.46 -10.10
N THR A 428 -18.18 20.12 -10.19
CA THR A 428 -17.35 19.86 -9.03
C THR A 428 -16.04 20.63 -9.10
N GLU A 429 -15.46 20.95 -7.97
CA GLU A 429 -14.07 21.44 -7.96
C GLU A 429 -13.12 20.37 -8.48
N GLY A 430 -11.96 20.80 -9.01
CA GLY A 430 -10.92 19.91 -9.49
C GLY A 430 -11.20 19.36 -10.90
N ALA A 431 -10.18 18.77 -11.47
CA ALA A 431 -10.24 18.09 -12.76
C ALA A 431 -10.09 16.56 -12.60
N PHE A 432 -9.57 16.12 -11.47
CA PHE A 432 -9.39 14.70 -11.08
C PHE A 432 -9.17 14.62 -9.57
N GLY A 433 -9.27 13.41 -9.00
CA GLY A 433 -9.02 13.17 -7.57
C GLY A 433 -10.28 12.88 -6.79
N THR A 434 -10.36 13.40 -5.56
CA THR A 434 -11.53 13.21 -4.70
C THR A 434 -12.79 13.70 -5.37
N LEU A 435 -12.71 14.83 -6.05
CA LEU A 435 -13.71 15.37 -6.97
C LEU A 435 -13.02 15.69 -8.32
N PRO A 436 -13.60 15.34 -9.47
CA PRO A 436 -14.89 14.64 -9.67
C PRO A 436 -14.85 13.11 -9.51
N ASP A 437 -13.68 12.45 -9.54
CA ASP A 437 -13.59 10.98 -9.64
C ASP A 437 -14.34 10.27 -8.51
N GLY A 438 -14.21 10.75 -7.26
CA GLY A 438 -14.89 10.16 -6.11
C GLY A 438 -16.41 10.18 -6.22
N LEU A 439 -16.99 11.19 -6.86
CA LEU A 439 -18.43 11.23 -7.17
C LEU A 439 -18.75 10.30 -8.35
N GLN A 440 -17.90 10.31 -9.39
CA GLN A 440 -18.08 9.52 -10.60
C GLN A 440 -18.02 8.00 -10.33
N ILE A 441 -17.19 7.54 -9.39
CA ILE A 441 -17.12 6.09 -9.10
C ILE A 441 -18.45 5.54 -8.58
N TYR A 442 -19.17 6.33 -7.78
CA TYR A 442 -20.48 5.94 -7.27
C TYR A 442 -21.62 6.17 -8.27
N SER A 443 -21.43 7.07 -9.22
CA SER A 443 -22.47 7.50 -10.19
C SER A 443 -22.25 6.89 -11.58
N ASN A 444 -21.36 5.93 -11.72
CA ASN A 444 -21.01 5.33 -13.01
C ASN A 444 -22.22 4.66 -13.67
N LYS A 445 -22.47 4.99 -14.94
CA LYS A 445 -23.59 4.48 -15.77
C LYS A 445 -24.99 4.88 -15.29
N ILE A 446 -25.13 5.94 -14.51
CA ILE A 446 -26.44 6.50 -14.19
C ILE A 446 -26.88 7.38 -15.37
N SER A 447 -28.00 7.03 -16.00
CA SER A 447 -28.62 7.87 -17.02
C SER A 447 -29.08 9.20 -16.42
N HIS A 448 -29.08 10.25 -17.23
CA HIS A 448 -29.50 11.60 -16.81
C HIS A 448 -28.67 12.22 -15.66
N LEU A 449 -27.45 11.75 -15.39
CA LEU A 449 -26.51 12.34 -14.45
C LEU A 449 -25.17 12.61 -15.10
N THR A 450 -24.87 13.89 -15.30
CA THR A 450 -23.58 14.35 -15.84
C THR A 450 -22.77 15.03 -14.74
N ILE A 451 -21.50 14.62 -14.60
CA ILE A 451 -20.57 15.17 -13.59
C ILE A 451 -19.39 15.81 -14.32
N ILE A 452 -19.17 17.09 -14.09
CA ILE A 452 -18.17 17.92 -14.75
C ILE A 452 -17.16 18.42 -13.70
N GLY A 453 -15.86 18.25 -13.96
CA GLY A 453 -14.80 18.88 -13.17
C GLY A 453 -14.52 20.28 -13.70
N GLU A 454 -14.83 21.29 -12.91
CA GLU A 454 -14.73 22.72 -13.29
C GLU A 454 -13.34 23.33 -13.02
N GLY A 455 -12.39 22.51 -12.51
CA GLY A 455 -11.06 22.99 -12.12
C GLY A 455 -11.02 23.57 -10.72
N LEU A 456 -9.99 24.34 -10.44
CA LEU A 456 -9.70 24.88 -9.10
C LEU A 456 -9.78 26.40 -9.08
N GLY A 457 -10.28 26.94 -7.96
CA GLY A 457 -10.14 28.36 -7.64
C GLY A 457 -11.03 29.31 -8.44
N PHE A 458 -12.11 28.81 -9.04
CA PHE A 458 -13.09 29.67 -9.69
C PHE A 458 -13.77 30.58 -8.66
N THR A 459 -13.88 31.87 -9.02
CA THR A 459 -14.44 32.93 -8.17
C THR A 459 -15.89 33.23 -8.50
N GLU A 460 -16.39 32.67 -9.58
CA GLU A 460 -17.75 32.76 -10.10
C GLU A 460 -18.31 31.39 -10.41
N VAL A 461 -19.64 31.29 -10.45
CA VAL A 461 -20.29 30.06 -10.89
C VAL A 461 -19.90 29.79 -12.34
N PRO A 462 -19.39 28.60 -12.68
CA PRO A 462 -18.97 28.29 -14.05
C PRO A 462 -20.09 28.51 -15.07
N ALA A 463 -19.77 29.19 -16.18
CA ALA A 463 -20.77 29.58 -17.20
C ALA A 463 -21.52 28.37 -17.77
N GLY A 464 -20.85 27.23 -17.96
CA GLY A 464 -21.49 25.99 -18.43
C GLY A 464 -22.60 25.48 -17.51
N LEU A 465 -22.48 25.70 -16.19
CA LEU A 465 -23.53 25.34 -15.23
C LEU A 465 -24.72 26.30 -15.30
N VAL A 466 -24.45 27.59 -15.52
CA VAL A 466 -25.50 28.60 -15.72
C VAL A 466 -26.28 28.32 -17.00
N ASP A 467 -25.58 27.99 -18.08
CA ASP A 467 -26.20 27.65 -19.37
C ASP A 467 -27.06 26.39 -19.25
N ALA A 468 -26.58 25.35 -18.56
CA ALA A 468 -27.35 24.14 -18.31
C ALA A 468 -28.66 24.44 -17.55
N LYS A 469 -28.59 25.29 -16.51
CA LYS A 469 -29.78 25.74 -15.79
C LYS A 469 -30.78 26.47 -16.71
N ASN A 470 -30.28 27.34 -17.59
CA ASN A 470 -31.12 28.08 -18.54
C ASN A 470 -31.81 27.16 -19.57
N HIS A 471 -31.21 25.98 -19.85
CA HIS A 471 -31.81 24.93 -20.68
C HIS A 471 -32.84 24.06 -19.93
N GLY A 472 -33.04 24.27 -18.63
CA GLY A 472 -34.04 23.58 -17.84
C GLY A 472 -33.52 22.33 -17.11
N ASP A 473 -32.22 22.12 -17.09
CA ASP A 473 -31.60 21.04 -16.32
C ASP A 473 -31.60 21.34 -14.80
N GLU A 474 -31.65 20.31 -13.96
CA GLU A 474 -31.34 20.47 -12.54
C GLU A 474 -29.82 20.56 -12.35
N VAL A 475 -29.34 21.70 -11.88
CA VAL A 475 -27.92 21.98 -11.78
C VAL A 475 -27.49 22.08 -10.33
N TYR A 476 -26.38 21.38 -10.02
CA TYR A 476 -25.77 21.36 -8.71
C TYR A 476 -24.29 21.71 -8.77
N LEU A 477 -23.76 22.24 -7.65
CA LEU A 477 -22.33 22.47 -7.42
C LEU A 477 -21.92 21.73 -6.15
N LEU A 478 -20.94 20.83 -6.26
CA LEU A 478 -20.37 20.10 -5.13
C LEU A 478 -18.91 20.55 -4.91
N ILE A 479 -18.64 21.14 -3.74
CA ILE A 479 -17.35 21.78 -3.45
C ILE A 479 -16.97 21.65 -1.99
N ASN A 480 -15.69 21.51 -1.68
CA ASN A 480 -15.18 21.60 -0.32
C ASN A 480 -15.15 23.05 0.15
N LYS A 481 -15.59 23.31 1.40
CA LYS A 481 -15.62 24.64 2.01
C LYS A 481 -14.24 25.31 1.97
N SER A 482 -13.18 24.57 2.26
CA SER A 482 -11.80 25.03 2.20
C SER A 482 -11.34 25.51 0.81
N ARG A 483 -12.04 25.09 -0.27
CA ARG A 483 -11.76 25.48 -1.65
C ARG A 483 -12.78 26.44 -2.28
N LEU A 484 -13.82 26.79 -1.53
CA LEU A 484 -14.87 27.69 -1.99
C LEU A 484 -14.32 29.12 -2.06
N LYS A 485 -14.21 29.66 -3.29
CA LYS A 485 -13.76 31.03 -3.57
C LYS A 485 -14.79 31.88 -4.29
N ILE A 486 -16.00 31.35 -4.50
CA ILE A 486 -17.10 32.11 -5.15
C ILE A 486 -17.42 33.37 -4.33
N ASN A 487 -17.58 34.46 -5.02
CA ASN A 487 -17.91 35.75 -4.40
C ASN A 487 -19.27 35.70 -3.68
N SER A 488 -19.41 36.51 -2.61
CA SER A 488 -20.58 36.48 -1.73
C SER A 488 -21.88 36.78 -2.47
N ASN A 489 -21.86 37.63 -3.49
CA ASN A 489 -23.06 38.01 -4.24
C ASN A 489 -23.63 36.82 -5.05
N GLN A 490 -22.77 36.03 -5.68
CA GLN A 490 -23.18 34.82 -6.40
C GLN A 490 -23.48 33.66 -5.45
N LEU A 491 -22.70 33.53 -4.36
CA LEU A 491 -22.93 32.49 -3.36
C LEU A 491 -24.34 32.63 -2.72
N ASN A 492 -24.80 33.84 -2.47
CA ASN A 492 -26.15 34.12 -1.93
C ASN A 492 -27.30 33.74 -2.89
N GLN A 493 -26.99 33.53 -4.18
CA GLN A 493 -27.96 33.05 -5.18
C GLN A 493 -28.03 31.52 -5.27
N LEU A 494 -27.08 30.82 -4.63
CA LEU A 494 -27.04 29.36 -4.58
C LEU A 494 -27.80 28.88 -3.35
N LYS A 495 -28.65 27.86 -3.55
CA LYS A 495 -29.36 27.23 -2.43
C LYS A 495 -28.51 26.08 -1.87
N LEU A 496 -28.04 26.21 -0.64
CA LEU A 496 -27.39 25.11 0.07
C LEU A 496 -28.42 23.99 0.34
N ILE A 497 -28.20 22.83 -0.27
CA ILE A 497 -29.06 21.65 -0.15
C ILE A 497 -28.60 20.73 0.98
N LYS A 498 -27.29 20.45 1.03
CA LYS A 498 -26.68 19.61 2.06
C LYS A 498 -25.27 20.08 2.40
N SER A 499 -24.91 19.88 3.67
CA SER A 499 -23.55 20.02 4.18
C SER A 499 -23.14 18.73 4.87
N PHE A 500 -21.90 18.30 4.69
CA PHE A 500 -21.32 17.12 5.32
C PHE A 500 -20.04 17.53 6.02
N ASP A 501 -20.03 17.37 7.34
CA ASP A 501 -18.88 17.73 8.15
C ASP A 501 -17.69 16.83 7.86
N LYS A 502 -16.51 17.42 7.92
CA LYS A 502 -15.20 16.77 7.88
C LYS A 502 -14.43 17.10 9.16
N PRO A 503 -13.45 16.28 9.56
CA PRO A 503 -12.54 16.70 10.63
C PRO A 503 -11.85 18.04 10.30
N ASP A 504 -11.36 18.73 11.34
CA ASP A 504 -10.67 20.03 11.23
C ASP A 504 -11.55 21.15 10.63
N ASP A 505 -12.86 21.14 10.96
CA ASP A 505 -13.86 22.18 10.61
C ASP A 505 -14.06 22.44 9.11
N ASP A 506 -13.61 21.54 8.24
CA ASP A 506 -13.95 21.57 6.81
C ASP A 506 -15.31 20.91 6.56
N GLN A 507 -15.90 21.16 5.41
CA GLN A 507 -17.21 20.63 5.02
C GLN A 507 -17.23 20.37 3.51
N LEU A 508 -17.98 19.35 3.11
CA LEU A 508 -18.38 19.16 1.72
C LEU A 508 -19.78 19.76 1.53
N LEU A 509 -19.90 20.74 0.65
CA LEU A 509 -21.11 21.53 0.42
C LEU A 509 -21.73 21.17 -0.93
N LEU A 510 -23.04 20.89 -0.93
CA LEU A 510 -23.84 20.65 -2.14
C LEU A 510 -24.82 21.80 -2.29
N PHE A 511 -24.61 22.63 -3.30
CA PHE A 511 -25.49 23.72 -3.67
C PHE A 511 -26.35 23.34 -4.88
N GLN A 512 -27.54 23.94 -4.98
CA GLN A 512 -28.36 23.95 -6.18
C GLN A 512 -28.33 25.39 -6.74
N LEU A 513 -28.17 25.48 -8.07
CA LEU A 513 -28.19 26.73 -8.80
C LEU A 513 -29.62 27.24 -9.02
#